data_c416f4c3298cef04139c7599763641b0
#
_entry.id   c416f4c3298cef04139c7599763641b0
#
_cell.length_a   1.000
_cell.length_b   1.000
_cell.length_c   1.000
_cell.angle_alpha   90.00
_cell.angle_beta   90.00
_cell.angle_gamma   90.00
#
_symmetry.space_group_name_H-M   'P 1'
#
loop_
_entity.id
_entity.type
_entity.pdbx_description
1 polymer ?
#
loop_
_entity_poly.entity_id
_entity_poly.type
_entity_poly.pdbx_seq_one_letter_code
_entity_poly.pdbx_strand_id
1 'polypeptide(L)'
;MMMALTQYRVRQPHWLLWLVAFLLTGCNTTLYKPTGKSPTSQTVTTGSAGVTQPPRPLDLQALAKRTAASVIKRSDKAELGKSPTLYVDMIRNSTGSTLDTAKITNVLHTELARSGRFKLIPLEKNAAFQQSLEYQQSEGALNPSTAVQLGKQTGADLILYGNVSRVKKSRTYQLTTNMMDLKSGELLFTDKQSVRK
;
A
#
# COMPACT_ATOMS: atom_id res chain seq x y z
N MET A 1 -48.08 -22.59 30.14
CA MET A 1 -47.75 -21.30 30.73
C MET A 1 -47.11 -20.44 29.65
N MET A 2 -47.67 -19.27 29.39
CA MET A 2 -47.80 -18.53 28.16
C MET A 2 -46.49 -17.98 27.58
N MET A 3 -46.34 -18.16 26.25
CA MET A 3 -45.39 -17.50 25.35
C MET A 3 -45.67 -15.99 25.28
N ALA A 4 -44.64 -15.17 25.32
CA ALA A 4 -44.66 -13.77 24.91
C ALA A 4 -43.71 -13.58 23.72
N LEU A 5 -44.31 -13.53 22.52
CA LEU A 5 -43.69 -13.13 21.28
C LEU A 5 -43.58 -11.60 21.25
N THR A 6 -42.36 -11.07 21.39
CA THR A 6 -42.13 -9.64 21.21
C THR A 6 -41.83 -9.40 19.74
N GLN A 7 -42.80 -8.80 19.05
CA GLN A 7 -42.75 -8.32 17.68
C GLN A 7 -41.82 -7.11 17.60
N TYR A 8 -40.66 -7.26 16.95
CA TYR A 8 -39.76 -6.15 16.64
C TYR A 8 -40.24 -5.47 15.35
N ARG A 9 -40.89 -4.34 15.50
CA ARG A 9 -41.40 -3.51 14.41
C ARG A 9 -40.26 -2.68 13.83
N VAL A 10 -39.69 -3.11 12.70
CA VAL A 10 -38.71 -2.33 11.93
C VAL A 10 -39.39 -1.10 11.34
N ARG A 11 -38.96 0.05 11.83
CA ARG A 11 -39.41 1.36 11.34
C ARG A 11 -38.49 1.76 10.18
N GLN A 12 -39.00 1.68 8.96
CA GLN A 12 -38.34 2.17 7.76
C GLN A 12 -38.39 3.71 7.74
N PRO A 13 -37.27 4.41 7.58
CA PRO A 13 -37.27 5.82 7.24
C PRO A 13 -37.40 6.01 5.73
N HIS A 14 -38.48 6.68 5.33
CA HIS A 14 -38.74 7.14 3.99
C HIS A 14 -37.73 8.24 3.60
N TRP A 15 -36.76 7.91 2.79
CA TRP A 15 -35.94 8.89 2.05
C TRP A 15 -36.04 8.60 0.56
N LEU A 16 -37.25 8.77 0.06
CA LEU A 16 -37.55 8.88 -1.36
C LEU A 16 -37.90 10.34 -1.64
N LEU A 17 -37.42 10.83 -2.79
CA LEU A 17 -37.75 12.09 -3.48
C LEU A 17 -36.86 13.28 -3.16
N TRP A 18 -35.72 13.35 -3.87
CA TRP A 18 -35.27 14.61 -4.49
C TRP A 18 -34.67 14.28 -5.86
N LEU A 19 -35.56 14.16 -6.85
CA LEU A 19 -35.25 14.32 -8.26
C LEU A 19 -35.23 15.83 -8.54
N VAL A 20 -34.08 16.40 -8.80
CA VAL A 20 -33.99 17.72 -9.46
C VAL A 20 -33.13 17.56 -10.70
N ALA A 21 -33.82 17.67 -11.81
CA ALA A 21 -33.26 17.81 -13.14
C ALA A 21 -32.40 19.08 -13.21
N PHE A 22 -31.16 18.94 -13.71
CA PHE A 22 -30.41 20.09 -14.24
C PHE A 22 -30.20 19.88 -15.72
N LEU A 23 -30.96 20.69 -16.47
CA LEU A 23 -30.91 20.85 -17.90
C LEU A 23 -29.58 21.51 -18.35
N LEU A 24 -29.01 20.92 -19.38
CA LEU A 24 -28.27 21.46 -20.52
C LEU A 24 -28.08 23.00 -20.57
N THR A 25 -26.81 23.42 -20.63
CA THR A 25 -26.39 24.44 -21.61
C THR A 25 -24.85 24.53 -21.65
N GLY A 26 -24.30 24.51 -22.85
CA GLY A 26 -23.11 25.27 -23.17
C GLY A 26 -21.99 24.50 -23.86
N CYS A 27 -22.18 24.10 -25.13
CA CYS A 27 -21.05 23.87 -26.02
C CYS A 27 -20.27 25.17 -26.21
N ASN A 28 -18.97 25.16 -25.93
CA ASN A 28 -18.06 26.15 -26.48
C ASN A 28 -16.87 25.43 -27.11
N THR A 29 -17.02 25.11 -28.39
CA THR A 29 -15.97 24.63 -29.29
C THR A 29 -15.13 25.81 -29.73
N THR A 30 -13.99 26.06 -29.13
CA THR A 30 -12.96 26.92 -29.71
C THR A 30 -12.09 26.07 -30.62
N LEU A 31 -12.33 26.23 -31.93
CA LEU A 31 -11.46 25.74 -33.00
C LEU A 31 -10.08 26.40 -32.86
N TYR A 32 -9.08 25.61 -32.51
CA TYR A 32 -7.68 26.01 -32.58
C TYR A 32 -7.16 25.68 -34.01
N LYS A 33 -6.89 26.72 -34.80
CA LYS A 33 -6.31 26.64 -36.14
C LYS A 33 -4.78 26.48 -36.00
N PRO A 34 -4.14 25.41 -36.48
CA PRO A 34 -2.70 25.32 -36.49
C PRO A 34 -2.13 26.14 -37.64
N THR A 35 -1.48 27.24 -37.32
CA THR A 35 -0.65 27.96 -38.29
C THR A 35 0.75 27.38 -38.23
N GLY A 36 1.14 26.68 -39.29
CA GLY A 36 2.46 26.12 -39.43
C GLY A 36 3.53 27.21 -39.60
N LYS A 37 4.64 27.00 -38.89
CA LYS A 37 5.98 27.45 -39.31
C LYS A 37 6.99 26.51 -38.69
N SER A 38 7.63 25.70 -39.53
CA SER A 38 8.86 24.99 -39.17
C SER A 38 9.98 25.99 -38.90
N PRO A 39 10.77 25.83 -37.85
CA PRO A 39 12.10 26.39 -37.82
C PRO A 39 13.13 25.27 -38.01
N THR A 40 13.82 25.35 -39.11
CA THR A 40 15.25 25.18 -39.41
C THR A 40 16.05 24.44 -38.31
N SER A 41 16.63 23.32 -38.77
CA SER A 41 17.75 22.63 -38.11
C SER A 41 18.87 23.63 -37.76
N GLN A 42 19.08 23.82 -36.48
CA GLN A 42 20.35 24.35 -35.98
C GLN A 42 21.13 23.22 -35.30
N THR A 43 22.18 22.82 -35.97
CA THR A 43 23.30 22.06 -35.45
C THR A 43 23.87 22.83 -34.26
N VAL A 44 23.69 22.35 -33.05
CA VAL A 44 24.37 22.90 -31.87
C VAL A 44 25.41 21.91 -31.39
N THR A 45 26.60 22.34 -31.61
CA THR A 45 27.91 21.94 -31.12
C THR A 45 27.86 21.42 -29.67
N THR A 46 28.54 20.29 -29.49
CA THR A 46 28.91 19.63 -28.25
C THR A 46 29.49 20.61 -27.21
N GLY A 47 28.67 20.95 -26.22
CA GLY A 47 29.13 21.56 -24.99
C GLY A 47 28.64 20.68 -23.84
N SER A 48 29.57 19.99 -23.19
CA SER A 48 29.31 19.22 -21.97
C SER A 48 28.95 20.17 -20.81
N ALA A 49 27.72 20.68 -20.81
CA ALA A 49 27.17 21.36 -19.67
C ALA A 49 26.33 20.34 -18.90
N GLY A 50 26.68 20.14 -17.62
CA GLY A 50 25.99 19.22 -16.73
C GLY A 50 24.48 19.41 -16.79
N VAL A 51 23.80 18.49 -17.46
CA VAL A 51 22.34 18.44 -17.48
C VAL A 51 21.91 18.18 -16.06
N THR A 52 21.52 19.23 -15.35
CA THR A 52 20.83 19.13 -14.06
C THR A 52 19.47 18.51 -14.35
N GLN A 53 19.45 17.18 -14.38
CA GLN A 53 18.20 16.41 -14.58
C GLN A 53 17.21 16.86 -13.53
N PRO A 54 15.97 17.26 -13.90
CA PRO A 54 14.98 17.66 -12.94
C PRO A 54 14.81 16.56 -11.88
N PRO A 55 14.58 16.91 -10.62
CA PRO A 55 14.45 15.91 -9.55
C PRO A 55 13.39 14.90 -9.92
N ARG A 56 13.78 13.62 -10.03
CA ARG A 56 12.85 12.54 -10.35
C ARG A 56 11.79 12.46 -9.25
N PRO A 57 10.51 12.35 -9.60
CA PRO A 57 9.48 12.11 -8.60
C PRO A 57 9.83 10.82 -7.84
N LEU A 58 9.53 10.80 -6.55
CA LEU A 58 9.75 9.61 -5.71
C LEU A 58 8.92 8.44 -6.23
N ASP A 59 9.57 7.42 -6.78
CA ASP A 59 8.90 6.25 -7.35
C ASP A 59 8.62 5.20 -6.26
N LEU A 60 7.51 5.41 -5.55
CA LEU A 60 7.03 4.50 -4.52
C LEU A 60 6.55 3.16 -5.07
N GLN A 61 6.06 3.13 -6.31
CA GLN A 61 5.62 1.89 -6.95
C GLN A 61 6.81 0.99 -7.27
N ALA A 62 7.87 1.56 -7.87
CA ALA A 62 9.08 0.79 -8.13
C ALA A 62 9.72 0.28 -6.82
N LEU A 63 9.67 1.09 -5.75
CA LEU A 63 10.13 0.67 -4.42
C LEU A 63 9.34 -0.53 -3.91
N ALA A 64 8.01 -0.47 -3.95
CA ALA A 64 7.12 -1.55 -3.52
C ALA A 64 7.32 -2.83 -4.35
N LYS A 65 7.43 -2.73 -5.68
CA LYS A 65 7.68 -3.88 -6.56
C LYS A 65 9.01 -4.57 -6.25
N ARG A 66 10.08 -3.80 -6.06
CA ARG A 66 11.38 -4.38 -5.67
C ARG A 66 11.33 -5.06 -4.31
N THR A 67 10.61 -4.46 -3.36
CA THR A 67 10.40 -5.06 -2.04
C THR A 67 9.64 -6.37 -2.16
N ALA A 68 8.54 -6.42 -2.92
CA ALA A 68 7.79 -7.65 -3.15
C ALA A 68 8.66 -8.75 -3.76
N ALA A 69 9.43 -8.45 -4.79
CA ALA A 69 10.36 -9.40 -5.43
C ALA A 69 11.42 -9.93 -4.44
N SER A 70 11.95 -9.05 -3.58
CA SER A 70 12.91 -9.45 -2.55
C SER A 70 12.27 -10.33 -1.47
N VAL A 71 11.06 -9.99 -1.03
CA VAL A 71 10.28 -10.77 -0.06
C VAL A 71 10.00 -12.16 -0.59
N ILE A 72 9.55 -12.30 -1.84
CA ILE A 72 9.32 -13.59 -2.49
C ILE A 72 10.60 -14.44 -2.50
N LYS A 73 11.71 -13.87 -2.99
CA LYS A 73 13.00 -14.56 -3.04
C LYS A 73 13.51 -15.02 -1.66
N ARG A 74 13.28 -14.21 -0.61
CA ARG A 74 13.65 -14.57 0.77
C ARG A 74 12.74 -15.64 1.34
N SER A 75 11.45 -15.59 1.03
CA SER A 75 10.47 -16.58 1.45
C SER A 75 10.75 -17.96 0.85
N ASP A 76 11.28 -18.04 -0.36
CA ASP A 76 11.71 -19.31 -0.97
C ASP A 76 12.89 -19.92 -0.22
N LYS A 77 13.83 -19.07 0.25
CA LYS A 77 14.99 -19.50 1.03
C LYS A 77 14.67 -19.90 2.47
N ALA A 78 13.60 -19.32 3.04
CA ALA A 78 13.19 -19.57 4.41
C ALA A 78 12.36 -20.88 4.57
N GLU A 79 12.25 -21.66 3.50
CA GLU A 79 11.54 -22.97 3.49
C GLU A 79 10.12 -22.92 4.06
N LEU A 80 9.47 -21.77 3.90
CA LEU A 80 8.08 -21.60 4.30
C LEU A 80 7.21 -22.58 3.51
N GLY A 81 6.35 -23.32 4.18
CA GLY A 81 5.50 -24.37 3.59
C GLY A 81 4.84 -23.99 2.25
N LYS A 82 4.14 -24.90 1.61
CA LYS A 82 3.45 -24.64 0.34
C LYS A 82 2.33 -23.62 0.53
N SER A 83 2.45 -22.44 -0.09
CA SER A 83 1.43 -21.38 -0.12
C SER A 83 0.87 -21.01 1.26
N PRO A 84 1.71 -20.55 2.21
CA PRO A 84 1.23 -20.12 3.52
C PRO A 84 0.28 -18.92 3.40
N THR A 85 -0.65 -18.79 4.34
CA THR A 85 -1.57 -17.65 4.40
C THR A 85 -0.85 -16.43 4.94
N LEU A 86 -0.79 -15.35 4.14
CA LEU A 86 -0.07 -14.13 4.46
C LEU A 86 -1.03 -12.97 4.70
N TYR A 87 -0.87 -12.33 5.85
CA TYR A 87 -1.44 -11.03 6.15
C TYR A 87 -0.43 -9.92 5.83
N VAL A 88 -0.83 -8.95 5.00
CA VAL A 88 -0.01 -7.76 4.70
C VAL A 88 -0.57 -6.60 5.48
N ASP A 89 0.20 -6.10 6.45
CA ASP A 89 -0.15 -4.94 7.25
C ASP A 89 0.11 -3.64 6.50
N MET A 90 -0.55 -2.56 6.91
CA MET A 90 -0.33 -1.24 6.33
C MET A 90 1.10 -0.76 6.57
N ILE A 91 1.76 -0.36 5.48
CA ILE A 91 3.09 0.24 5.57
C ILE A 91 2.99 1.61 6.24
N ARG A 92 3.77 1.83 7.28
CA ARG A 92 3.78 3.07 8.04
C ARG A 92 4.64 4.13 7.41
N ASN A 93 4.27 5.37 7.66
CA ASN A 93 5.05 6.53 7.26
C ASN A 93 5.86 7.07 8.45
N SER A 94 7.16 6.82 8.45
CA SER A 94 8.13 7.36 9.43
C SER A 94 9.06 8.40 8.80
N THR A 95 8.62 9.09 7.72
CA THR A 95 9.48 10.04 6.97
C THR A 95 9.40 11.47 7.50
N GLY A 96 8.40 11.80 8.31
CA GLY A 96 8.10 13.18 8.74
C GLY A 96 7.49 14.06 7.66
N SER A 97 7.11 13.48 6.49
CA SER A 97 6.44 14.19 5.39
C SER A 97 5.26 13.37 4.88
N THR A 98 4.30 14.01 4.23
CA THR A 98 3.15 13.32 3.64
C THR A 98 3.62 12.33 2.56
N LEU A 99 3.23 11.06 2.70
CA LEU A 99 3.56 9.97 1.80
C LEU A 99 2.35 9.02 1.69
N ASP A 100 2.01 8.65 0.46
CA ASP A 100 0.92 7.69 0.20
C ASP A 100 1.42 6.25 0.45
N THR A 101 1.38 5.82 1.71
CA THR A 101 1.76 4.45 2.10
C THR A 101 0.68 3.43 1.78
N ALA A 102 -0.58 3.83 1.63
CA ALA A 102 -1.65 2.95 1.18
C ALA A 102 -1.35 2.42 -0.24
N LYS A 103 -0.85 3.30 -1.11
CA LYS A 103 -0.41 2.89 -2.45
C LYS A 103 0.74 1.88 -2.41
N ILE A 104 1.71 2.04 -1.50
CA ILE A 104 2.80 1.07 -1.31
C ILE A 104 2.22 -0.29 -0.87
N THR A 105 1.34 -0.29 0.14
CA THR A 105 0.69 -1.50 0.66
C THR A 105 -0.08 -2.23 -0.43
N ASN A 106 -0.88 -1.51 -1.22
CA ASN A 106 -1.67 -2.08 -2.31
C ASN A 106 -0.78 -2.70 -3.41
N VAL A 107 0.33 -2.06 -3.77
CA VAL A 107 1.28 -2.60 -4.74
C VAL A 107 1.96 -3.85 -4.18
N LEU A 108 2.42 -3.84 -2.94
CA LEU A 108 2.99 -5.02 -2.26
C LEU A 108 1.99 -6.18 -2.27
N HIS A 109 0.76 -5.95 -1.82
CA HIS A 109 -0.29 -6.96 -1.79
C HIS A 109 -0.54 -7.55 -3.19
N THR A 110 -0.66 -6.70 -4.21
CA THR A 110 -0.90 -7.14 -5.59
C THR A 110 0.24 -7.98 -6.15
N GLU A 111 1.50 -7.55 -5.96
CA GLU A 111 2.66 -8.29 -6.46
C GLU A 111 2.87 -9.61 -5.72
N LEU A 112 2.65 -9.64 -4.41
CA LEU A 112 2.71 -10.88 -3.61
C LEU A 112 1.59 -11.86 -4.00
N ALA A 113 0.36 -11.38 -4.23
CA ALA A 113 -0.75 -12.19 -4.72
C ALA A 113 -0.43 -12.79 -6.11
N ARG A 114 0.10 -11.96 -7.02
CA ARG A 114 0.45 -12.39 -8.39
C ARG A 114 1.55 -13.45 -8.42
N SER A 115 2.41 -13.49 -7.43
CA SER A 115 3.48 -14.49 -7.35
C SER A 115 2.98 -15.92 -7.15
N GLY A 116 1.76 -16.11 -6.64
CA GLY A 116 1.21 -17.42 -6.27
C GLY A 116 1.91 -18.10 -5.10
N ARG A 117 2.90 -17.42 -4.48
CA ARG A 117 3.68 -17.97 -3.35
C ARG A 117 2.90 -18.01 -2.06
N PHE A 118 1.91 -17.10 -1.91
CA PHE A 118 1.13 -16.91 -0.69
C PHE A 118 -0.37 -16.93 -0.98
N LYS A 119 -1.16 -17.35 0.01
CA LYS A 119 -2.60 -17.08 0.06
C LYS A 119 -2.80 -15.77 0.80
N LEU A 120 -3.16 -14.69 0.08
CA LEU A 120 -3.29 -13.37 0.71
C LEU A 120 -4.63 -13.22 1.42
N ILE A 121 -4.61 -12.66 2.63
CA ILE A 121 -5.81 -12.18 3.31
C ILE A 121 -6.21 -10.85 2.68
N PRO A 122 -7.50 -10.66 2.25
CA PRO A 122 -7.96 -9.41 1.69
C PRO A 122 -7.80 -8.23 2.67
N LEU A 123 -7.32 -7.09 2.18
CA LEU A 123 -7.05 -5.90 2.99
C LEU A 123 -8.30 -5.35 3.70
N GLU A 124 -9.48 -5.57 3.11
CA GLU A 124 -10.75 -5.00 3.61
C GLU A 124 -11.34 -5.76 4.82
N LYS A 125 -10.95 -7.02 5.02
CA LYS A 125 -11.55 -7.87 6.07
C LYS A 125 -11.15 -7.50 7.50
N ASN A 126 -10.18 -6.62 7.70
CA ASN A 126 -9.54 -6.40 9.00
C ASN A 126 -9.46 -4.94 9.46
N ALA A 127 -10.33 -4.04 8.96
CA ALA A 127 -10.29 -2.62 9.31
C ALA A 127 -10.35 -2.36 10.84
N ALA A 128 -11.18 -3.09 11.57
CA ALA A 128 -11.28 -2.97 13.04
C ALA A 128 -10.03 -3.50 13.76
N PHE A 129 -9.39 -4.51 13.19
CA PHE A 129 -8.18 -5.09 13.74
C PHE A 129 -6.96 -4.20 13.46
N GLN A 130 -6.90 -3.56 12.28
CA GLN A 130 -5.85 -2.60 11.93
C GLN A 130 -5.78 -1.44 12.93
N GLN A 131 -6.93 -0.95 13.38
CA GLN A 131 -7.02 0.11 14.37
C GLN A 131 -6.40 -0.29 15.72
N SER A 132 -6.56 -1.55 16.14
CA SER A 132 -5.96 -2.05 17.38
C SER A 132 -4.44 -2.29 17.25
N LEU A 133 -3.99 -2.73 16.08
CA LEU A 133 -2.56 -2.89 15.79
C LEU A 133 -1.82 -1.55 15.69
N GLU A 134 -2.44 -0.53 15.09
CA GLU A 134 -1.86 0.82 15.02
C GLU A 134 -1.55 1.38 16.41
N TYR A 135 -2.43 1.16 17.36
CA TYR A 135 -2.24 1.60 18.73
C TYR A 135 -1.10 0.85 19.46
N GLN A 136 -0.98 -0.47 19.23
CA GLN A 136 0.02 -1.31 19.87
C GLN A 136 1.42 -1.23 19.25
N GLN A 137 1.51 -0.76 18.01
CA GLN A 137 2.75 -0.71 17.25
C GLN A 137 3.38 0.70 17.19
N SER A 138 2.96 1.63 18.04
CA SER A 138 3.56 2.98 18.09
C SER A 138 5.09 2.97 18.29
N GLU A 139 5.66 1.86 18.75
CA GLU A 139 7.09 1.66 19.00
C GLU A 139 7.87 0.93 17.87
N GLY A 140 7.25 0.66 16.71
CA GLY A 140 7.97 0.21 15.50
C GLY A 140 8.23 -1.29 15.37
N ALA A 141 8.01 -2.09 16.41
CA ALA A 141 8.15 -3.55 16.36
C ALA A 141 6.85 -4.23 16.80
N LEU A 142 6.45 -5.26 16.04
CA LEU A 142 5.32 -6.10 16.45
C LEU A 142 5.75 -7.01 17.61
N ASN A 143 5.03 -6.94 18.74
CA ASN A 143 5.29 -7.83 19.87
C ASN A 143 4.91 -9.28 19.49
N PRO A 144 5.78 -10.28 19.80
CA PRO A 144 5.52 -11.69 19.49
C PRO A 144 4.17 -12.21 20.01
N SER A 145 3.76 -11.85 21.23
CA SER A 145 2.46 -12.27 21.79
C SER A 145 1.28 -11.69 21.02
N THR A 146 1.36 -10.44 20.60
CA THR A 146 0.36 -9.78 19.74
C THR A 146 0.30 -10.46 18.37
N ALA A 147 1.46 -10.83 17.79
CA ALA A 147 1.53 -11.55 16.53
C ALA A 147 0.82 -12.90 16.61
N VAL A 148 1.03 -13.69 17.68
CA VAL A 148 0.35 -14.97 17.87
C VAL A 148 -1.17 -14.81 18.00
N GLN A 149 -1.63 -13.77 18.71
CA GLN A 149 -3.07 -13.47 18.80
C GLN A 149 -3.65 -13.10 17.44
N LEU A 150 -2.93 -12.31 16.66
CA LEU A 150 -3.31 -11.95 15.29
C LEU A 150 -3.48 -13.18 14.42
N GLY A 151 -2.54 -14.10 14.46
CA GLY A 151 -2.61 -15.37 13.73
C GLY A 151 -3.87 -16.16 14.06
N LYS A 152 -4.22 -16.26 15.35
CA LYS A 152 -5.45 -16.95 15.81
C LYS A 152 -6.73 -16.26 15.31
N GLN A 153 -6.75 -14.94 15.27
CA GLN A 153 -7.94 -14.17 14.85
C GLN A 153 -8.13 -14.15 13.33
N THR A 154 -7.05 -14.06 12.58
CA THR A 154 -7.09 -13.91 11.12
C THR A 154 -6.99 -15.22 10.36
N GLY A 155 -6.49 -16.29 11.01
CA GLY A 155 -6.12 -17.54 10.36
C GLY A 155 -4.88 -17.41 9.46
N ALA A 156 -4.11 -16.33 9.61
CA ALA A 156 -2.85 -16.14 8.89
C ALA A 156 -1.73 -16.99 9.53
N ASP A 157 -0.86 -17.54 8.67
CA ASP A 157 0.38 -18.18 9.11
C ASP A 157 1.50 -17.16 9.29
N LEU A 158 1.50 -16.11 8.45
CA LEU A 158 2.55 -15.11 8.36
C LEU A 158 1.99 -13.69 8.35
N ILE A 159 2.78 -12.73 8.84
CA ILE A 159 2.54 -11.29 8.65
C ILE A 159 3.74 -10.63 7.97
N LEU A 160 3.45 -9.75 7.00
CA LEU A 160 4.40 -8.78 6.45
C LEU A 160 4.02 -7.39 6.93
N TYR A 161 4.88 -6.75 7.70
CA TYR A 161 4.69 -5.40 8.22
C TYR A 161 5.94 -4.55 7.99
N GLY A 162 5.82 -3.23 8.06
CA GLY A 162 6.98 -2.38 7.84
C GLY A 162 6.70 -0.90 7.83
N ASN A 163 7.75 -0.13 7.53
CA ASN A 163 7.68 1.32 7.48
C ASN A 163 8.58 1.92 6.41
N VAL A 164 8.18 3.07 5.89
CA VAL A 164 9.03 3.93 5.08
C VAL A 164 9.67 4.98 5.99
N SER A 165 10.98 5.08 5.93
CA SER A 165 11.76 6.10 6.63
C SER A 165 12.61 6.91 5.65
N ARG A 166 13.05 8.10 6.07
CA ARG A 166 14.02 8.89 5.33
C ARG A 166 15.40 8.69 5.93
N VAL A 167 16.38 8.34 5.08
CA VAL A 167 17.77 8.24 5.52
C VAL A 167 18.29 9.64 5.88
N LYS A 168 18.81 9.79 7.10
CA LYS A 168 19.30 11.08 7.62
C LYS A 168 20.27 11.74 6.65
N LYS A 169 20.13 13.06 6.46
CA LYS A 169 20.99 13.90 5.60
C LYS A 169 21.03 13.46 4.13
N SER A 170 20.06 12.67 3.64
CA SER A 170 19.99 12.25 2.25
C SER A 170 18.60 12.47 1.64
N ARG A 171 18.52 12.38 0.30
CA ARG A 171 17.26 12.35 -0.44
C ARG A 171 16.76 10.91 -0.64
N THR A 172 17.24 9.97 0.18
CA THR A 172 16.94 8.55 0.06
C THR A 172 15.81 8.17 1.00
N TYR A 173 14.82 7.48 0.48
CA TYR A 173 13.75 6.85 1.23
C TYR A 173 14.01 5.36 1.29
N GLN A 174 13.79 4.76 2.45
CA GLN A 174 14.00 3.34 2.70
C GLN A 174 12.71 2.71 3.18
N LEU A 175 12.27 1.66 2.50
CA LEU A 175 11.21 0.78 2.94
C LEU A 175 11.85 -0.41 3.65
N THR A 176 11.58 -0.54 4.94
CA THR A 176 11.95 -1.71 5.75
C THR A 176 10.70 -2.55 5.94
N THR A 177 10.78 -3.83 5.58
CA THR A 177 9.70 -4.80 5.81
C THR A 177 10.22 -5.99 6.62
N ASN A 178 9.36 -6.50 7.49
CA ASN A 178 9.63 -7.63 8.37
C ASN A 178 8.62 -8.73 8.07
N MET A 179 9.09 -9.96 7.95
CA MET A 179 8.27 -11.16 7.85
C MET A 179 8.33 -11.91 9.18
N MET A 180 7.18 -12.18 9.78
CA MET A 180 7.09 -12.88 11.06
C MET A 180 6.15 -14.07 10.95
N ASP A 181 6.51 -15.18 11.58
CA ASP A 181 5.63 -16.34 11.79
C ASP A 181 4.62 -16.03 12.89
N LEU A 182 3.33 -16.21 12.60
CA LEU A 182 2.25 -15.88 13.53
C LEU A 182 1.93 -17.04 14.51
N LYS A 183 2.51 -18.22 14.32
CA LYS A 183 2.37 -19.34 15.26
C LYS A 183 3.37 -19.24 16.39
N SER A 184 4.63 -18.91 16.07
CA SER A 184 5.72 -18.79 17.02
C SER A 184 5.96 -17.37 17.52
N GLY A 185 5.58 -16.34 16.74
CA GLY A 185 5.95 -14.95 16.96
C GLY A 185 7.40 -14.66 16.57
N GLU A 186 8.03 -15.54 15.79
CA GLU A 186 9.42 -15.41 15.39
C GLU A 186 9.57 -14.50 14.18
N LEU A 187 10.55 -13.61 14.21
CA LEU A 187 10.95 -12.79 13.06
C LEU A 187 11.78 -13.64 12.09
N LEU A 188 11.22 -13.98 10.94
CA LEU A 188 11.88 -14.83 9.94
C LEU A 188 12.96 -14.08 9.17
N PHE A 189 12.66 -12.86 8.74
CA PHE A 189 13.65 -11.97 8.10
C PHE A 189 13.18 -10.52 8.04
N THR A 190 14.17 -9.64 7.84
CA THR A 190 13.96 -8.22 7.52
C THR A 190 14.48 -7.95 6.13
N ASP A 191 13.71 -7.25 5.29
CA ASP A 191 14.14 -6.72 3.99
C ASP A 191 14.20 -5.21 4.00
N LYS A 192 15.18 -4.64 3.26
CA LYS A 192 15.39 -3.20 3.15
C LYS A 192 15.62 -2.83 1.69
N GLN A 193 14.74 -2.00 1.16
CA GLN A 193 14.86 -1.45 -0.20
C GLN A 193 14.89 0.07 -0.14
N SER A 194 15.64 0.69 -1.04
CA SER A 194 15.80 2.14 -1.05
C SER A 194 15.53 2.75 -2.41
N VAL A 195 15.03 3.99 -2.41
CA VAL A 195 14.86 4.81 -3.61
C VAL A 195 15.34 6.24 -3.32
N ARG A 196 15.98 6.86 -4.29
CA ARG A 196 16.44 8.25 -4.22
C ARG A 196 15.44 9.15 -4.94
N LYS A 197 15.11 10.28 -4.30
CA LYS A 197 14.28 11.35 -4.88
C LYS A 197 15.16 12.29 -5.72
#